data_dd65fbf5e6ebf45dde4c6fb077c11797
#
_entry.id   dd65fbf5e6ebf45dde4c6fb077c11797
#
_cell.length_a   1.000
_cell.length_b   1.000
_cell.length_c   1.000
_cell.angle_alpha   90.00
_cell.angle_beta   90.00
_cell.angle_gamma   90.00
#
_symmetry.space_group_name_H-M   'P 1'
#
loop_
_entity.id
_entity.type
_entity.pdbx_description
1 polymer ?
#
loop_
_entity_poly.entity_id
_entity_poly.type
_entity_poly.pdbx_seq_one_letter_code
_entity_poly.pdbx_strand_id
1 'polypeptide(L)'
;MDQQARQKIESFLNYQFFDNFIYEYLLALLIFVVGILIINVILKGFLLKQLKKWIQKSKIGVNNRLIKIFQKSITPLLYLGVLYISIRNLELHPILNQAIDVVGLIVATFIGIRFIGNIIEYLLATYWLKGENDEAREQSVAILSPALRIITWTIGLIFLLGNLGFDISALIASLGIGGIAIALAAQGVFQELFSYFSILLDRPVQIGDFIIIGDLLGTVEHIGIKTTRLRSLSGEEIILANSDLTSSR
;
A
#
# COMPACT_ATOMS: atom_id res chain seq x y z
N MET A 1 -10.80 8.77 -55.72
CA MET A 1 -9.67 9.42 -55.07
C MET A 1 -8.54 9.51 -56.09
N ASP A 2 -8.12 10.74 -56.40
CA ASP A 2 -7.24 11.09 -57.51
C ASP A 2 -5.85 10.47 -57.34
N GLN A 3 -5.24 9.90 -58.40
CA GLN A 3 -3.92 9.28 -58.33
C GLN A 3 -2.85 10.26 -57.81
N GLN A 4 -2.95 11.52 -58.16
CA GLN A 4 -2.06 12.58 -57.65
C GLN A 4 -2.21 12.81 -56.15
N ALA A 5 -3.41 12.67 -55.59
CA ALA A 5 -3.62 12.78 -54.13
C ALA A 5 -3.00 11.60 -53.37
N ARG A 6 -3.08 10.38 -53.91
CA ARG A 6 -2.42 9.21 -53.33
C ARG A 6 -0.90 9.36 -53.35
N GLN A 7 -0.30 9.76 -54.43
CA GLN A 7 1.15 9.97 -54.51
C GLN A 7 1.65 11.05 -53.53
N LYS A 8 0.89 12.16 -53.38
CA LYS A 8 1.22 13.19 -52.39
C LYS A 8 1.12 12.69 -50.96
N ILE A 9 0.13 11.87 -50.64
CA ILE A 9 -0.03 11.28 -49.29
C ILE A 9 1.11 10.28 -49.02
N GLU A 10 1.43 9.42 -49.99
CA GLU A 10 2.52 8.45 -49.85
C GLU A 10 3.89 9.14 -49.68
N SER A 11 4.18 10.20 -50.45
CA SER A 11 5.40 10.95 -50.29
C SER A 11 5.49 11.70 -48.96
N PHE A 12 4.39 12.18 -48.44
CA PHE A 12 4.32 12.82 -47.13
C PHE A 12 4.49 11.79 -45.99
N LEU A 13 3.88 10.64 -46.06
CA LEU A 13 3.98 9.58 -45.05
C LEU A 13 5.38 8.98 -44.97
N ASN A 14 6.08 8.91 -46.11
CA ASN A 14 7.43 8.39 -46.22
C ASN A 14 8.52 9.48 -46.03
N TYR A 15 8.11 10.68 -45.64
CA TYR A 15 9.08 11.70 -45.27
C TYR A 15 9.73 11.35 -43.94
N GLN A 16 11.08 11.30 -43.92
CA GLN A 16 11.84 10.94 -42.71
C GLN A 16 12.14 12.19 -41.88
N PHE A 17 11.83 12.14 -40.62
CA PHE A 17 12.10 13.18 -39.65
C PHE A 17 12.75 12.55 -38.40
N PHE A 18 13.99 12.92 -38.06
CA PHE A 18 14.74 12.30 -36.94
C PHE A 18 14.69 10.76 -36.96
N ASP A 19 15.29 10.10 -37.90
CA ASP A 19 15.38 8.63 -38.02
C ASP A 19 14.05 7.86 -38.12
N ASN A 20 12.90 8.53 -38.00
CA ASN A 20 11.56 7.93 -38.12
C ASN A 20 10.78 8.50 -39.31
N PHE A 21 9.93 7.67 -39.90
CA PHE A 21 8.97 8.12 -40.91
C PHE A 21 7.74 8.79 -40.26
N ILE A 22 7.10 9.69 -40.98
CA ILE A 22 5.90 10.37 -40.47
C ILE A 22 4.80 9.37 -40.06
N TYR A 23 4.65 8.26 -40.80
CA TYR A 23 3.67 7.25 -40.45
C TYR A 23 3.92 6.59 -39.08
N GLU A 24 5.19 6.51 -38.60
CA GLU A 24 5.53 5.96 -37.29
C GLU A 24 5.09 6.88 -36.15
N TYR A 25 5.25 8.19 -36.33
CA TYR A 25 4.69 9.19 -35.39
C TYR A 25 3.17 9.14 -35.35
N LEU A 26 2.50 8.98 -36.50
CA LEU A 26 1.06 8.83 -36.57
C LEU A 26 0.59 7.54 -35.90
N LEU A 27 1.32 6.45 -36.07
CA LEU A 27 1.06 5.17 -35.44
C LEU A 27 1.24 5.26 -33.92
N ALA A 28 2.31 5.89 -33.42
CA ALA A 28 2.53 6.14 -32.01
C ALA A 28 1.40 6.99 -31.40
N LEU A 29 0.98 8.05 -32.11
CA LEU A 29 -0.17 8.87 -31.70
C LEU A 29 -1.48 8.06 -31.68
N LEU A 30 -1.70 7.23 -32.69
CA LEU A 30 -2.87 6.34 -32.75
C LEU A 30 -2.88 5.38 -31.54
N ILE A 31 -1.77 4.71 -31.25
CA ILE A 31 -1.62 3.80 -30.10
C ILE A 31 -1.93 4.55 -28.80
N PHE A 32 -1.42 5.78 -28.66
CA PHE A 32 -1.67 6.62 -27.49
C PHE A 32 -3.15 6.97 -27.33
N VAL A 33 -3.79 7.48 -28.38
CA VAL A 33 -5.21 7.85 -28.34
C VAL A 33 -6.10 6.64 -28.10
N VAL A 34 -5.89 5.55 -28.84
CA VAL A 34 -6.65 4.30 -28.69
C VAL A 34 -6.43 3.70 -27.31
N GLY A 35 -5.18 3.68 -26.80
CA GLY A 35 -4.86 3.22 -25.47
C GLY A 35 -5.58 4.01 -24.36
N ILE A 36 -5.60 5.35 -24.46
CA ILE A 36 -6.37 6.20 -23.53
C ILE A 36 -7.88 5.88 -23.60
N LEU A 37 -8.43 5.72 -24.80
CA LEU A 37 -9.84 5.36 -24.98
C LEU A 37 -10.16 4.01 -24.35
N ILE A 38 -9.32 3.00 -24.60
CA ILE A 38 -9.46 1.65 -24.03
C ILE A 38 -9.39 1.71 -22.50
N ILE A 39 -8.41 2.41 -21.94
CA ILE A 39 -8.29 2.59 -20.48
C ILE A 39 -9.55 3.25 -19.91
N ASN A 40 -10.04 4.32 -20.53
CA ASN A 40 -11.23 5.00 -20.04
C ASN A 40 -12.48 4.11 -20.08
N VAL A 41 -12.65 3.32 -21.15
CA VAL A 41 -13.78 2.39 -21.29
C VAL A 41 -13.67 1.24 -20.29
N ILE A 42 -12.49 0.61 -20.17
CA ILE A 42 -12.27 -0.54 -19.29
C ILE A 42 -12.32 -0.10 -17.82
N LEU A 43 -11.60 0.98 -17.44
CA LEU A 43 -11.58 1.48 -16.06
C LEU A 43 -12.96 1.98 -15.61
N LYS A 44 -13.56 2.89 -16.38
CA LYS A 44 -14.85 3.48 -16.00
C LYS A 44 -16.03 2.54 -16.24
N GLY A 45 -15.98 1.74 -17.31
CA GLY A 45 -17.09 0.87 -17.71
C GLY A 45 -17.12 -0.46 -16.96
N PHE A 46 -15.98 -1.12 -16.79
CA PHE A 46 -15.92 -2.51 -16.30
C PHE A 46 -15.34 -2.62 -14.90
N LEU A 47 -14.08 -2.18 -14.69
CA LEU A 47 -13.38 -2.38 -13.41
C LEU A 47 -14.07 -1.67 -12.24
N LEU A 48 -14.47 -0.43 -12.43
CA LEU A 48 -15.13 0.33 -11.35
C LEU A 48 -16.55 -0.16 -11.07
N LYS A 49 -17.29 -0.61 -12.07
CA LYS A 49 -18.59 -1.25 -11.85
C LYS A 49 -18.46 -2.59 -11.13
N GLN A 50 -17.44 -3.38 -11.47
CA GLN A 50 -17.21 -4.68 -10.87
C GLN A 50 -16.68 -4.54 -9.44
N LEU A 51 -15.75 -3.61 -9.19
CA LEU A 51 -15.30 -3.22 -7.85
C LEU A 51 -16.46 -2.71 -7.00
N LYS A 52 -17.31 -1.82 -7.52
CA LYS A 52 -18.53 -1.38 -6.81
C LYS A 52 -19.46 -2.53 -6.45
N LYS A 53 -19.71 -3.48 -7.38
CA LYS A 53 -20.55 -4.66 -7.12
C LYS A 53 -19.93 -5.60 -6.07
N TRP A 54 -18.63 -5.79 -6.11
CA TRP A 54 -17.89 -6.62 -5.13
C TRP A 54 -17.93 -5.99 -3.73
N ILE A 55 -17.68 -4.69 -3.66
CA ILE A 55 -17.69 -3.90 -2.44
C ILE A 55 -19.09 -3.85 -1.80
N GLN A 56 -20.15 -3.72 -2.60
CA GLN A 56 -21.53 -3.73 -2.12
C GLN A 56 -21.99 -5.12 -1.62
N LYS A 57 -21.42 -6.20 -2.14
CA LYS A 57 -21.67 -7.58 -1.67
C LYS A 57 -20.91 -7.93 -0.40
N SER A 58 -19.78 -7.31 -0.12
CA SER A 58 -19.03 -7.53 1.12
C SER A 58 -19.70 -6.71 2.23
N LYS A 59 -20.06 -7.35 3.34
CA LYS A 59 -20.56 -6.72 4.58
C LYS A 59 -19.53 -5.75 5.23
N ILE A 60 -18.37 -5.59 4.61
CA ILE A 60 -17.32 -4.67 4.97
C ILE A 60 -17.73 -3.32 4.38
N GLY A 61 -18.08 -2.35 5.21
CA GLY A 61 -18.49 -0.98 4.83
C GLY A 61 -17.39 -0.21 4.08
N VAL A 62 -17.01 -0.73 2.92
CA VAL A 62 -15.96 -0.14 2.06
C VAL A 62 -16.52 1.10 1.42
N ASN A 63 -16.04 2.24 1.88
CA ASN A 63 -16.44 3.57 1.47
C ASN A 63 -15.99 3.87 0.03
N ASN A 64 -16.71 4.74 -0.67
CA ASN A 64 -16.35 5.33 -1.97
C ASN A 64 -14.91 5.93 -1.99
N ARG A 65 -14.28 6.08 -0.82
CA ARG A 65 -12.90 6.57 -0.65
C ARG A 65 -11.87 5.61 -1.25
N LEU A 66 -12.03 4.29 -1.09
CA LEU A 66 -11.13 3.28 -1.67
C LEU A 66 -11.17 3.31 -3.19
N ILE A 67 -12.37 3.41 -3.77
CA ILE A 67 -12.54 3.51 -5.22
C ILE A 67 -11.85 4.77 -5.76
N LYS A 68 -11.96 5.90 -5.04
CA LYS A 68 -11.25 7.14 -5.40
C LYS A 68 -9.73 7.01 -5.33
N ILE A 69 -9.20 6.29 -4.33
CA ILE A 69 -7.75 6.03 -4.22
C ILE A 69 -7.26 5.22 -5.42
N PHE A 70 -7.97 4.15 -5.78
CA PHE A 70 -7.66 3.35 -6.97
C PHE A 70 -7.71 4.20 -8.25
N GLN A 71 -8.78 4.96 -8.45
CA GLN A 71 -8.90 5.82 -9.63
C GLN A 71 -7.78 6.85 -9.72
N LYS A 72 -7.48 7.52 -8.60
CA LYS A 72 -6.50 8.61 -8.57
C LYS A 72 -5.06 8.14 -8.80
N SER A 73 -4.75 6.88 -8.46
CA SER A 73 -3.39 6.34 -8.57
C SER A 73 -3.20 5.44 -9.79
N ILE A 74 -4.15 4.56 -10.09
CA ILE A 74 -4.02 3.61 -11.20
C ILE A 74 -4.22 4.28 -12.55
N THR A 75 -5.15 5.23 -12.67
CA THR A 75 -5.40 5.92 -13.94
C THR A 75 -4.15 6.62 -14.50
N PRO A 76 -3.42 7.47 -13.75
CA PRO A 76 -2.21 8.09 -14.27
C PRO A 76 -1.10 7.08 -14.55
N LEU A 77 -1.00 5.99 -13.79
CA LEU A 77 -0.03 4.92 -14.04
C LEU A 77 -0.30 4.21 -15.38
N LEU A 78 -1.56 3.92 -15.68
CA LEU A 78 -1.95 3.32 -16.96
C LEU A 78 -1.73 4.29 -18.14
N TYR A 79 -2.02 5.57 -17.96
CA TYR A 79 -1.72 6.58 -19.00
C TYR A 79 -0.22 6.70 -19.25
N LEU A 80 0.59 6.67 -18.18
CA LEU A 80 2.04 6.62 -18.30
C LEU A 80 2.50 5.37 -19.08
N GLY A 81 1.91 4.20 -18.77
CA GLY A 81 2.21 2.95 -19.47
C GLY A 81 1.88 3.00 -20.96
N VAL A 82 0.71 3.56 -21.32
CA VAL A 82 0.33 3.75 -22.73
C VAL A 82 1.25 4.74 -23.43
N LEU A 83 1.59 5.85 -22.77
CA LEU A 83 2.55 6.82 -23.29
C LEU A 83 3.91 6.18 -23.55
N TYR A 84 4.40 5.40 -22.58
CA TYR A 84 5.66 4.67 -22.70
C TYR A 84 5.66 3.69 -23.87
N ILE A 85 4.59 2.86 -24.00
CA ILE A 85 4.43 1.92 -25.11
C ILE A 85 4.38 2.67 -26.46
N SER A 86 3.67 3.81 -26.53
CA SER A 86 3.55 4.60 -27.74
C SER A 86 4.90 5.17 -28.18
N ILE A 87 5.69 5.68 -27.25
CA ILE A 87 7.00 6.25 -27.53
C ILE A 87 8.00 5.15 -27.95
N ARG A 88 7.91 3.96 -27.38
CA ARG A 88 8.77 2.81 -27.70
C ARG A 88 8.64 2.29 -29.13
N ASN A 89 7.60 2.68 -29.86
CA ASN A 89 7.46 2.38 -31.28
C ASN A 89 8.28 3.33 -32.19
N LEU A 90 8.92 4.34 -31.60
CA LEU A 90 9.79 5.28 -32.32
C LEU A 90 11.25 4.91 -32.12
N GLU A 91 12.04 5.01 -33.20
CA GLU A 91 13.50 4.91 -33.13
C GLU A 91 14.05 6.24 -32.61
N LEU A 92 14.26 6.31 -31.29
CA LEU A 92 14.79 7.49 -30.63
C LEU A 92 16.28 7.32 -30.36
N HIS A 93 16.98 8.46 -30.35
CA HIS A 93 18.39 8.48 -29.96
C HIS A 93 18.60 7.79 -28.59
N PRO A 94 19.66 6.97 -28.39
CA PRO A 94 19.87 6.20 -27.16
C PRO A 94 19.77 7.01 -25.87
N ILE A 95 20.26 8.26 -25.88
CA ILE A 95 20.16 9.16 -24.71
C ILE A 95 18.69 9.49 -24.36
N LEU A 96 17.84 9.71 -25.38
CA LEU A 96 16.42 9.99 -25.16
C LEU A 96 15.69 8.77 -24.63
N ASN A 97 15.99 7.59 -25.18
CA ASN A 97 15.43 6.33 -24.68
C ASN A 97 15.78 6.12 -23.21
N GLN A 98 17.05 6.29 -22.84
CA GLN A 98 17.49 6.18 -21.44
C GLN A 98 16.81 7.22 -20.53
N ALA A 99 16.68 8.46 -20.99
CA ALA A 99 15.99 9.49 -20.23
C ALA A 99 14.52 9.17 -20.01
N ILE A 100 13.82 8.64 -21.02
CA ILE A 100 12.40 8.21 -20.93
C ILE A 100 12.26 7.04 -19.94
N ASP A 101 13.18 6.06 -19.98
CA ASP A 101 13.18 4.93 -19.05
C ASP A 101 13.35 5.40 -17.60
N VAL A 102 14.32 6.27 -17.34
CA VAL A 102 14.60 6.84 -16.02
C VAL A 102 13.42 7.68 -15.51
N VAL A 103 12.93 8.60 -16.33
CA VAL A 103 11.79 9.45 -15.96
C VAL A 103 10.53 8.61 -15.74
N GLY A 104 10.26 7.65 -16.62
CA GLY A 104 9.14 6.72 -16.48
C GLY A 104 9.20 5.93 -15.18
N LEU A 105 10.39 5.39 -14.85
CA LEU A 105 10.62 4.67 -13.60
C LEU A 105 10.40 5.57 -12.36
N ILE A 106 10.95 6.79 -12.36
CA ILE A 106 10.78 7.75 -11.26
C ILE A 106 9.29 8.05 -11.05
N VAL A 107 8.58 8.41 -12.12
CA VAL A 107 7.16 8.77 -12.03
C VAL A 107 6.31 7.56 -11.60
N ALA A 108 6.56 6.38 -12.18
CA ALA A 108 5.86 5.15 -11.82
C ALA A 108 6.08 4.78 -10.34
N THR A 109 7.33 4.87 -9.86
CA THR A 109 7.67 4.60 -8.45
C THR A 109 6.99 5.60 -7.53
N PHE A 110 7.01 6.89 -7.85
CA PHE A 110 6.34 7.92 -7.05
C PHE A 110 4.83 7.68 -6.93
N ILE A 111 4.17 7.36 -8.05
CA ILE A 111 2.74 7.01 -8.06
C ILE A 111 2.50 5.75 -7.24
N GLY A 112 3.36 4.73 -7.37
CA GLY A 112 3.27 3.47 -6.62
C GLY A 112 3.39 3.66 -5.12
N ILE A 113 4.40 4.41 -4.65
CA ILE A 113 4.59 4.76 -3.23
C ILE A 113 3.34 5.47 -2.68
N ARG A 114 2.87 6.48 -3.41
CA ARG A 114 1.68 7.23 -3.00
C ARG A 114 0.42 6.36 -2.97
N PHE A 115 0.30 5.42 -3.90
CA PHE A 115 -0.81 4.47 -3.93
C PHE A 115 -0.78 3.54 -2.71
N ILE A 116 0.37 2.93 -2.40
CA ILE A 116 0.54 2.04 -1.25
C ILE A 116 0.29 2.81 0.05
N GLY A 117 0.87 4.01 0.22
CA GLY A 117 0.64 4.86 1.38
C GLY A 117 -0.82 5.20 1.61
N ASN A 118 -1.55 5.56 0.55
CA ASN A 118 -2.99 5.86 0.63
C ASN A 118 -3.82 4.61 0.99
N ILE A 119 -3.42 3.41 0.53
CA ILE A 119 -4.07 2.15 0.91
C ILE A 119 -3.84 1.87 2.39
N ILE A 120 -2.62 2.00 2.87
CA ILE A 120 -2.27 1.77 4.27
C ILE A 120 -3.07 2.73 5.17
N GLU A 121 -3.08 4.04 4.85
CA GLU A 121 -3.88 5.03 5.59
C GLU A 121 -5.37 4.70 5.57
N TYR A 122 -5.89 4.24 4.44
CA TYR A 122 -7.28 3.84 4.33
C TYR A 122 -7.61 2.61 5.20
N LEU A 123 -6.75 1.59 5.20
CA LEU A 123 -6.93 0.39 6.00
C LEU A 123 -6.88 0.72 7.49
N LEU A 124 -5.92 1.53 7.93
CA LEU A 124 -5.83 2.02 9.31
C LEU A 124 -7.12 2.74 9.72
N ALA A 125 -7.53 3.74 8.93
CA ALA A 125 -8.73 4.51 9.23
C ALA A 125 -10.01 3.67 9.24
N THR A 126 -10.11 2.64 8.38
CA THR A 126 -11.33 1.84 8.25
C THR A 126 -11.44 0.74 9.30
N TYR A 127 -10.32 0.05 9.60
CA TYR A 127 -10.35 -1.09 10.52
C TYR A 127 -10.08 -0.71 11.96
N TRP A 128 -9.28 0.34 12.19
CA TRP A 128 -8.93 0.78 13.53
C TRP A 128 -9.96 1.75 14.14
N LEU A 129 -10.68 2.52 13.33
CA LEU A 129 -11.68 3.51 13.77
C LEU A 129 -13.09 2.92 14.02
N LYS A 130 -13.30 1.62 13.93
CA LYS A 130 -14.61 0.99 14.23
C LYS A 130 -14.78 0.71 15.72
N GLY A 131 -15.21 1.67 16.54
CA GLY A 131 -15.53 1.47 17.93
C GLY A 131 -15.88 2.77 18.68
N GLU A 132 -16.43 2.64 19.88
CA GLU A 132 -17.15 3.68 20.63
C GLU A 132 -16.32 4.87 21.18
N ASN A 133 -14.98 4.90 21.02
CA ASN A 133 -14.14 6.01 21.49
C ASN A 133 -13.34 6.62 20.32
N ASP A 134 -13.96 7.55 19.59
CA ASP A 134 -13.41 8.13 18.38
C ASP A 134 -12.12 8.95 18.60
N GLU A 135 -11.99 9.72 19.70
CA GLU A 135 -10.85 10.62 19.93
C GLU A 135 -9.52 9.90 20.15
N ALA A 136 -9.47 8.85 20.98
CA ALA A 136 -8.23 8.10 21.25
C ALA A 136 -7.72 7.34 20.00
N ARG A 137 -8.64 6.96 19.12
CA ARG A 137 -8.33 6.28 17.86
C ARG A 137 -7.86 7.23 16.77
N GLU A 138 -8.46 8.40 16.66
CA GLU A 138 -7.97 9.44 15.75
C GLU A 138 -6.54 9.85 16.12
N GLN A 139 -6.22 10.00 17.42
CA GLN A 139 -4.87 10.25 17.89
C GLN A 139 -3.91 9.11 17.52
N SER A 140 -4.31 7.85 17.68
CA SER A 140 -3.47 6.69 17.33
C SER A 140 -3.16 6.64 15.83
N VAL A 141 -4.14 6.90 14.97
CA VAL A 141 -3.95 6.97 13.51
C VAL A 141 -3.06 8.16 13.15
N ALA A 142 -3.22 9.31 13.80
CA ALA A 142 -2.42 10.49 13.58
C ALA A 142 -0.93 10.27 13.91
N ILE A 143 -0.62 9.43 14.91
CA ILE A 143 0.75 9.06 15.28
C ILE A 143 1.32 7.99 14.35
N LEU A 144 0.54 6.96 13.99
CA LEU A 144 1.01 5.85 13.17
C LEU A 144 1.16 6.21 11.67
N SER A 145 0.29 7.06 11.14
CA SER A 145 0.31 7.41 9.71
C SER A 145 1.64 8.00 9.23
N PRO A 146 2.28 8.97 9.94
CA PRO A 146 3.57 9.49 9.53
C PRO A 146 4.67 8.43 9.53
N ALA A 147 4.71 7.55 10.55
CA ALA A 147 5.71 6.48 10.64
C ALA A 147 5.58 5.50 9.47
N LEU A 148 4.36 5.05 9.15
CA LEU A 148 4.10 4.17 8.01
C LEU A 148 4.40 4.84 6.67
N ARG A 149 4.15 6.14 6.57
CA ARG A 149 4.51 6.93 5.40
C ARG A 149 6.02 6.98 5.21
N ILE A 150 6.79 7.24 6.27
CA ILE A 150 8.27 7.24 6.22
C ILE A 150 8.76 5.86 5.75
N ILE A 151 8.27 4.77 6.33
CA ILE A 151 8.65 3.40 5.94
C ILE A 151 8.34 3.17 4.45
N THR A 152 7.14 3.52 4.00
CA THR A 152 6.72 3.33 2.60
C THR A 152 7.61 4.12 1.63
N TRP A 153 7.94 5.38 1.98
CA TRP A 153 8.84 6.21 1.18
C TRP A 153 10.28 5.68 1.17
N THR A 154 10.78 5.20 2.30
CA THR A 154 12.12 4.62 2.40
C THR A 154 12.25 3.38 1.51
N ILE A 155 11.28 2.45 1.60
CA ILE A 155 11.25 1.24 0.76
C ILE A 155 11.16 1.62 -0.72
N GLY A 156 10.29 2.57 -1.07
CA GLY A 156 10.13 3.02 -2.44
C GLY A 156 11.38 3.72 -3.01
N LEU A 157 12.09 4.49 -2.18
CA LEU A 157 13.35 5.13 -2.58
C LEU A 157 14.45 4.09 -2.84
N ILE A 158 14.57 3.08 -1.97
CA ILE A 158 15.53 1.98 -2.16
C ILE A 158 15.22 1.21 -3.44
N PHE A 159 13.95 0.90 -3.66
CA PHE A 159 13.50 0.26 -4.90
C PHE A 159 13.88 1.10 -6.13
N LEU A 160 13.67 2.41 -6.09
CA LEU A 160 14.03 3.32 -7.16
C LEU A 160 15.54 3.34 -7.44
N LEU A 161 16.34 3.50 -6.38
CA LEU A 161 17.80 3.55 -6.50
C LEU A 161 18.37 2.23 -7.06
N GLY A 162 17.88 1.08 -6.60
CA GLY A 162 18.29 -0.22 -7.11
C GLY A 162 17.97 -0.40 -8.60
N ASN A 163 16.79 0.05 -9.06
CA ASN A 163 16.42 -0.02 -10.47
C ASN A 163 17.17 1.00 -11.35
N LEU A 164 17.68 2.09 -10.76
CA LEU A 164 18.56 3.03 -11.43
C LEU A 164 20.03 2.54 -11.53
N GLY A 165 20.33 1.36 -10.99
CA GLY A 165 21.67 0.75 -11.04
C GLY A 165 22.59 1.16 -9.90
N PHE A 166 22.10 1.85 -8.87
CA PHE A 166 22.90 2.15 -7.67
C PHE A 166 23.07 0.90 -6.80
N ASP A 167 24.23 0.73 -6.19
CA ASP A 167 24.44 -0.29 -5.18
C ASP A 167 23.72 0.09 -3.89
N ILE A 168 22.66 -0.65 -3.60
CA ILE A 168 21.82 -0.44 -2.43
C ILE A 168 22.20 -1.34 -1.24
N SER A 169 23.26 -2.15 -1.36
CA SER A 169 23.66 -3.13 -0.34
C SER A 169 23.92 -2.49 1.01
N ALA A 170 24.65 -1.37 1.05
CA ALA A 170 24.94 -0.63 2.27
C ALA A 170 23.67 -0.03 2.89
N LEU A 171 22.70 0.44 2.07
CA LEU A 171 21.42 0.97 2.54
C LEU A 171 20.57 -0.15 3.17
N ILE A 172 20.48 -1.30 2.51
CA ILE A 172 19.76 -2.46 3.04
C ILE A 172 20.41 -2.95 4.34
N ALA A 173 21.76 -3.04 4.39
CA ALA A 173 22.47 -3.44 5.59
C ALA A 173 22.22 -2.48 6.76
N SER A 174 22.26 -1.17 6.54
CA SER A 174 21.99 -0.17 7.57
C SER A 174 20.56 -0.21 8.07
N LEU A 175 19.59 -0.42 7.18
CA LEU A 175 18.19 -0.62 7.57
C LEU A 175 17.99 -1.92 8.35
N GLY A 176 18.74 -2.98 8.00
CA GLY A 176 18.73 -4.24 8.73
C GLY A 176 19.19 -4.06 10.18
N ILE A 177 20.29 -3.35 10.40
CA ILE A 177 20.80 -3.03 11.74
C ILE A 177 19.79 -2.14 12.51
N GLY A 178 19.27 -1.09 11.85
CA GLY A 178 18.22 -0.25 12.43
C GLY A 178 16.94 -1.02 12.76
N GLY A 179 16.57 -1.97 11.91
CA GLY A 179 15.44 -2.88 12.12
C GLY A 179 15.62 -3.78 13.36
N ILE A 180 16.83 -4.30 13.60
CA ILE A 180 17.14 -5.06 14.80
C ILE A 180 16.98 -4.19 16.06
N ALA A 181 17.49 -2.96 16.04
CA ALA A 181 17.33 -2.03 17.15
C ALA A 181 15.85 -1.74 17.47
N ILE A 182 15.04 -1.51 16.42
CA ILE A 182 13.59 -1.31 16.57
C ILE A 182 12.90 -2.57 17.09
N ALA A 183 13.28 -3.75 16.60
CA ALA A 183 12.72 -5.03 17.04
C ALA A 183 13.00 -5.28 18.53
N LEU A 184 14.22 -5.00 19.00
CA LEU A 184 14.59 -5.11 20.42
C LEU A 184 13.80 -4.11 21.27
N ALA A 185 13.63 -2.88 20.81
CA ALA A 185 12.82 -1.88 21.51
C ALA A 185 11.31 -2.25 21.57
N ALA A 186 10.80 -2.97 20.56
CA ALA A 186 9.41 -3.40 20.48
C ALA A 186 9.16 -4.79 21.10
N GLN A 187 10.18 -5.48 21.57
CA GLN A 187 10.10 -6.86 22.05
C GLN A 187 9.02 -7.07 23.12
N GLY A 188 8.92 -6.16 24.10
CA GLY A 188 7.89 -6.26 25.14
C GLY A 188 6.47 -6.15 24.60
N VAL A 189 6.24 -5.32 23.58
CA VAL A 189 4.92 -5.21 22.94
C VAL A 189 4.56 -6.51 22.23
N PHE A 190 5.49 -7.11 21.52
CA PHE A 190 5.28 -8.41 20.86
C PHE A 190 5.05 -9.53 21.86
N GLN A 191 5.77 -9.53 22.98
CA GLN A 191 5.58 -10.52 24.04
C GLN A 191 4.13 -10.51 24.55
N GLU A 192 3.59 -9.34 24.88
CA GLU A 192 2.20 -9.20 25.32
C GLU A 192 1.19 -9.64 24.25
N LEU A 193 1.46 -9.30 23.00
CA LEU A 193 0.60 -9.70 21.87
C LEU A 193 0.59 -11.23 21.69
N PHE A 194 1.75 -11.88 21.75
CA PHE A 194 1.84 -13.35 21.68
C PHE A 194 1.19 -14.04 22.88
N SER A 195 1.36 -13.47 24.08
CA SER A 195 0.67 -13.95 25.28
C SER A 195 -0.86 -13.87 25.14
N TYR A 196 -1.37 -12.77 24.59
CA TYR A 196 -2.79 -12.64 24.27
C TYR A 196 -3.27 -13.72 23.28
N PHE A 197 -2.52 -13.98 22.21
CA PHE A 197 -2.86 -15.04 21.26
C PHE A 197 -2.84 -16.42 21.90
N SER A 198 -1.86 -16.70 22.78
CA SER A 198 -1.82 -17.96 23.54
C SER A 198 -3.05 -18.11 24.43
N ILE A 199 -3.44 -17.07 25.17
CA ILE A 199 -4.65 -17.10 26.00
C ILE A 199 -5.90 -17.35 25.14
N LEU A 200 -6.00 -16.71 23.97
CA LEU A 200 -7.17 -16.83 23.09
C LEU A 200 -7.29 -18.21 22.43
N LEU A 201 -6.16 -18.81 22.02
CA LEU A 201 -6.12 -20.09 21.30
C LEU A 201 -6.17 -21.28 22.24
N ASP A 202 -5.31 -21.29 23.26
CA ASP A 202 -5.15 -22.42 24.20
C ASP A 202 -6.14 -22.35 25.35
N ARG A 203 -6.68 -21.15 25.63
CA ARG A 203 -7.66 -20.85 26.67
C ARG A 203 -7.26 -21.37 28.05
N PRO A 204 -6.01 -21.17 28.51
CA PRO A 204 -5.61 -21.58 29.85
C PRO A 204 -6.40 -20.85 30.93
N VAL A 205 -6.92 -19.66 30.61
CA VAL A 205 -7.74 -18.81 31.50
C VAL A 205 -8.90 -18.22 30.67
N GLN A 206 -10.08 -18.21 31.24
CA GLN A 206 -11.28 -17.66 30.61
C GLN A 206 -11.92 -16.56 31.49
N ILE A 207 -12.73 -15.71 30.86
CA ILE A 207 -13.52 -14.71 31.61
C ILE A 207 -14.46 -15.44 32.58
N GLY A 208 -14.43 -15.07 33.85
CA GLY A 208 -15.19 -15.69 34.92
C GLY A 208 -14.38 -16.68 35.78
N ASP A 209 -13.17 -17.07 35.33
CA ASP A 209 -12.31 -17.97 36.12
C ASP A 209 -11.73 -17.22 37.32
N PHE A 210 -11.67 -17.92 38.46
CA PHE A 210 -10.96 -17.46 39.65
C PHE A 210 -9.52 -17.95 39.58
N ILE A 211 -8.56 -17.02 39.53
CA ILE A 211 -7.16 -17.35 39.38
C ILE A 211 -6.31 -16.79 40.55
N ILE A 212 -5.18 -17.45 40.79
CA ILE A 212 -4.19 -17.05 41.76
C ILE A 212 -2.83 -16.91 41.06
N ILE A 213 -2.23 -15.73 41.15
CA ILE A 213 -0.96 -15.43 40.49
C ILE A 213 -0.07 -14.75 41.54
N GLY A 214 0.92 -15.50 42.10
CA GLY A 214 1.69 -15.02 43.24
C GLY A 214 0.78 -14.70 44.42
N ASP A 215 0.79 -13.45 44.87
CA ASP A 215 -0.01 -12.97 45.99
C ASP A 215 -1.36 -12.34 45.51
N LEU A 216 -1.62 -12.30 44.21
CA LEU A 216 -2.80 -11.72 43.65
C LEU A 216 -3.88 -12.78 43.38
N LEU A 217 -5.09 -12.52 43.88
CA LEU A 217 -6.24 -13.41 43.75
C LEU A 217 -7.41 -12.63 43.14
N GLY A 218 -8.09 -13.22 42.20
CA GLY A 218 -9.26 -12.55 41.63
C GLY A 218 -9.97 -13.32 40.54
N THR A 219 -11.15 -12.84 40.18
CA THR A 219 -11.95 -13.36 39.06
C THR A 219 -11.62 -12.57 37.79
N VAL A 220 -11.35 -13.25 36.69
CA VAL A 220 -11.09 -12.63 35.39
C VAL A 220 -12.33 -11.94 34.87
N GLU A 221 -12.29 -10.61 34.71
CA GLU A 221 -13.41 -9.83 34.17
C GLU A 221 -13.23 -9.50 32.69
N HIS A 222 -11.98 -9.24 32.26
CA HIS A 222 -11.70 -8.86 30.88
C HIS A 222 -10.30 -9.27 30.46
N ILE A 223 -10.19 -9.80 29.24
CA ILE A 223 -8.90 -10.14 28.60
C ILE A 223 -8.71 -9.19 27.43
N GLY A 224 -7.78 -8.25 27.57
CA GLY A 224 -7.38 -7.30 26.54
C GLY A 224 -6.13 -7.74 25.82
N ILE A 225 -5.75 -7.03 24.74
CA ILE A 225 -4.57 -7.36 23.89
C ILE A 225 -3.27 -7.28 24.69
N LYS A 226 -3.15 -6.39 25.66
CA LYS A 226 -1.93 -6.18 26.45
C LYS A 226 -2.08 -6.63 27.89
N THR A 227 -3.28 -6.44 28.47
CA THR A 227 -3.52 -6.64 29.89
C THR A 227 -4.83 -7.39 30.12
N THR A 228 -4.84 -8.21 31.16
CA THR A 228 -6.02 -8.86 31.70
C THR A 228 -6.44 -8.17 32.99
N ARG A 229 -7.74 -7.98 33.21
CA ARG A 229 -8.31 -7.34 34.40
C ARG A 229 -8.96 -8.40 35.27
N LEU A 230 -8.59 -8.38 36.53
CA LEU A 230 -9.13 -9.24 37.56
C LEU A 230 -9.92 -8.40 38.57
N ARG A 231 -10.99 -8.96 39.13
CA ARG A 231 -11.69 -8.44 40.31
C ARG A 231 -11.21 -9.19 41.55
N SER A 232 -10.57 -8.49 42.50
CA SER A 232 -10.13 -9.07 43.74
C SER A 232 -11.33 -9.39 44.65
N LEU A 233 -11.11 -10.19 45.70
CA LEU A 233 -12.13 -10.49 46.71
C LEU A 233 -12.60 -9.24 47.49
N SER A 234 -11.73 -8.22 47.61
CA SER A 234 -12.05 -6.93 48.24
C SER A 234 -12.80 -5.97 47.30
N GLY A 235 -12.98 -6.37 46.00
CA GLY A 235 -13.66 -5.56 44.97
C GLY A 235 -12.78 -4.64 44.18
N GLU A 236 -11.45 -4.67 44.35
CA GLU A 236 -10.51 -3.88 43.60
C GLU A 236 -10.26 -4.45 42.21
N GLU A 237 -10.04 -3.58 41.22
CA GLU A 237 -9.61 -3.98 39.88
C GLU A 237 -8.09 -4.12 39.85
N ILE A 238 -7.60 -5.33 39.55
CA ILE A 238 -6.19 -5.65 39.37
C ILE A 238 -5.91 -5.77 37.89
N ILE A 239 -4.92 -5.03 37.39
CA ILE A 239 -4.51 -5.05 35.99
C ILE A 239 -3.18 -5.78 35.88
N LEU A 240 -3.17 -6.92 35.19
CA LEU A 240 -1.98 -7.76 34.97
C LEU A 240 -1.58 -7.75 33.50
N ALA A 241 -0.28 -7.85 33.24
CA ALA A 241 0.22 -8.10 31.91
C ALA A 241 -0.17 -9.53 31.44
N ASN A 242 -0.49 -9.70 30.17
CA ASN A 242 -0.83 -11.03 29.66
C ASN A 242 0.37 -11.99 29.73
N SER A 243 1.58 -11.46 29.64
CA SER A 243 2.83 -12.23 29.83
C SER A 243 2.94 -12.83 31.23
N ASP A 244 2.46 -12.13 32.26
CA ASP A 244 2.49 -12.64 33.63
C ASP A 244 1.54 -13.85 33.80
N LEU A 245 0.39 -13.84 33.13
CA LEU A 245 -0.55 -14.95 33.09
C LEU A 245 0.02 -16.19 32.40
N THR A 246 0.72 -15.98 31.27
CA THR A 246 1.23 -17.11 30.47
C THR A 246 2.56 -17.64 30.97
N SER A 247 3.33 -16.87 31.76
CA SER A 247 4.62 -17.28 32.35
C SER A 247 4.47 -17.78 33.77
N SER A 248 3.38 -17.54 34.48
CA SER A 248 3.11 -18.04 35.81
C SER A 248 2.86 -19.56 35.78
N ARG A 249 3.37 -20.27 36.81
CA ARG A 249 3.17 -21.70 37.00
C ARG A 249 1.96 -21.98 37.86
#